data_5935f37cd39fb440fefccec4385b8ac1
#
_entry.id   5935f37cd39fb440fefccec4385b8ac1
#
_cell.length_a   1.000
_cell.length_b   1.000
_cell.length_c   1.000
_cell.angle_alpha   90.00
_cell.angle_beta   90.00
_cell.angle_gamma   90.00
#
_symmetry.space_group_name_H-M   'P 1'
#
loop_
_entity.id
_entity.type
_entity.pdbx_description
1 polymer ?
#
loop_
_entity_poly.entity_id
_entity_poly.type
_entity_poly.pdbx_seq_one_letter_code
_entity_poly.pdbx_strand_id
1 'polypeptide(L)'
;MRNHADAAPSEGGESSQDPDVPRATLDPRKSIALGVLGLGVIVLIFWQVIPQIGSYSDAMESLQSMSWIAVVIIAVTVVVYLAMYGLIFMAAEPRLRYWQSQQVKQASFTISNGVPAGGAVGLAVQFGMLASYKIPATSATAAITAVSLWSTFASLGFPILGVLALTVVGAADGVAWMGPVGLGILILVLAVFVSIMRSQGIAERLGSWGNAALTPLARRFRRLKDLDVATPIVKFRREMYDLLGRRWVWLTLAQLGITGSQFLILFAALRGVEGWDQPGTNPIAAFGAF
;
A
#
# COMPACT_ATOMS: atom_id res chain seq x y z
N MET A 1 -29.83 -64.98 -34.21
CA MET A 1 -29.43 -64.28 -35.47
C MET A 1 -29.32 -62.77 -35.16
N ARG A 2 -28.18 -62.23 -35.53
CA ARG A 2 -27.75 -60.83 -35.64
C ARG A 2 -27.50 -60.03 -34.37
N ASN A 3 -26.20 -59.93 -34.12
CA ASN A 3 -25.48 -58.88 -33.36
C ASN A 3 -25.86 -57.52 -33.88
N HIS A 4 -26.03 -56.57 -32.92
CA HIS A 4 -25.64 -55.18 -33.11
C HIS A 4 -24.80 -54.73 -31.92
N ALA A 5 -23.53 -54.49 -32.22
CA ALA A 5 -22.60 -53.87 -31.35
C ALA A 5 -22.91 -52.39 -31.38
N ASP A 6 -23.27 -51.81 -30.22
CA ASP A 6 -23.33 -50.37 -30.02
C ASP A 6 -21.96 -49.87 -29.59
N ALA A 7 -21.37 -49.08 -30.48
CA ALA A 7 -20.14 -48.33 -30.21
C ALA A 7 -20.43 -47.18 -29.27
N ALA A 8 -19.72 -47.13 -28.16
CA ALA A 8 -19.70 -45.97 -27.24
C ALA A 8 -18.98 -44.79 -27.90
N PRO A 9 -19.48 -43.54 -27.74
CA PRO A 9 -18.75 -42.37 -28.17
C PRO A 9 -17.58 -42.14 -27.23
N SER A 10 -16.39 -41.99 -27.79
CA SER A 10 -15.19 -41.53 -27.13
C SER A 10 -15.40 -40.09 -26.66
N GLU A 11 -15.56 -39.89 -25.36
CA GLU A 11 -15.45 -38.56 -24.75
C GLU A 11 -14.00 -38.08 -24.92
N GLY A 12 -13.80 -37.18 -25.88
CA GLY A 12 -12.60 -36.42 -26.03
C GLY A 12 -12.49 -35.46 -24.84
N GLY A 13 -11.61 -35.80 -23.92
CA GLY A 13 -11.23 -34.91 -22.84
C GLY A 13 -10.59 -33.66 -23.42
N GLU A 14 -11.34 -32.55 -23.51
CA GLU A 14 -10.78 -31.23 -23.61
C GLU A 14 -10.03 -30.94 -22.31
N SER A 15 -8.71 -31.15 -22.36
CA SER A 15 -7.80 -30.63 -21.36
C SER A 15 -7.92 -29.09 -21.39
N SER A 16 -8.65 -28.54 -20.46
CA SER A 16 -8.60 -27.12 -20.15
C SER A 16 -7.13 -26.75 -19.92
N GLN A 17 -6.50 -26.16 -20.92
CA GLN A 17 -5.20 -25.51 -20.78
C GLN A 17 -5.37 -24.37 -19.81
N ASP A 18 -4.98 -24.62 -18.56
CA ASP A 18 -4.74 -23.61 -17.54
C ASP A 18 -3.75 -22.59 -18.12
N PRO A 19 -4.07 -21.30 -18.17
CA PRO A 19 -3.15 -20.30 -18.71
C PRO A 19 -1.85 -20.39 -17.91
N ASP A 20 -0.75 -20.67 -18.62
CA ASP A 20 0.61 -20.75 -18.11
C ASP A 20 0.93 -19.49 -17.31
N VAL A 21 0.72 -19.54 -16.01
CA VAL A 21 1.23 -18.52 -15.10
C VAL A 21 2.75 -18.68 -15.11
N PRO A 22 3.54 -17.70 -15.56
CA PRO A 22 4.98 -17.81 -15.58
C PRO A 22 5.46 -18.06 -14.15
N ARG A 23 5.79 -19.30 -13.84
CA ARG A 23 6.48 -19.64 -12.59
C ARG A 23 7.86 -19.04 -12.70
N ALA A 24 8.07 -17.89 -12.08
CA ALA A 24 9.39 -17.32 -11.90
C ALA A 24 10.20 -18.31 -11.04
N THR A 25 10.91 -19.22 -11.67
CA THR A 25 11.88 -20.09 -11.02
C THR A 25 13.06 -19.23 -10.64
N LEU A 26 13.01 -18.65 -9.44
CA LEU A 26 14.15 -17.97 -8.85
C LEU A 26 15.22 -19.03 -8.60
N ASP A 27 16.37 -18.87 -9.23
CA ASP A 27 17.55 -19.69 -8.96
C ASP A 27 17.84 -19.60 -7.44
N PRO A 28 17.79 -20.72 -6.68
CA PRO A 28 17.89 -20.68 -5.23
C PRO A 28 19.18 -20.03 -4.75
N ARG A 29 20.27 -20.15 -5.53
CA ARG A 29 21.55 -19.52 -5.21
C ARG A 29 21.50 -17.99 -5.30
N LYS A 30 20.80 -17.46 -6.32
CA LYS A 30 20.60 -16.00 -6.47
C LYS A 30 19.68 -15.45 -5.39
N SER A 31 18.65 -16.22 -5.02
CA SER A 31 17.72 -15.83 -3.95
C SER A 31 18.44 -15.79 -2.60
N ILE A 32 19.29 -16.78 -2.28
CA ILE A 32 20.09 -16.80 -1.07
C ILE A 32 21.11 -15.64 -1.07
N ALA A 33 21.79 -15.41 -2.19
CA ALA A 33 22.78 -14.32 -2.30
C ALA A 33 22.11 -12.94 -2.09
N LEU A 34 20.93 -12.72 -2.66
CA LEU A 34 20.16 -11.51 -2.44
C LEU A 34 19.66 -11.38 -1.00
N GLY A 35 19.27 -12.49 -0.37
CA GLY A 35 18.89 -12.53 1.04
C GLY A 35 20.05 -12.18 1.97
N VAL A 36 21.22 -12.74 1.73
CA VAL A 36 22.46 -12.45 2.49
C VAL A 36 22.87 -10.98 2.27
N LEU A 37 22.79 -10.48 1.04
CA LEU A 37 23.08 -9.07 0.75
C LEU A 37 22.10 -8.14 1.49
N GLY A 38 20.80 -8.47 1.46
CA GLY A 38 19.77 -7.71 2.18
C GLY A 38 20.01 -7.71 3.69
N LEU A 39 20.35 -8.86 4.27
CA LEU A 39 20.72 -8.98 5.68
C LEU A 39 21.98 -8.16 6.01
N GLY A 40 23.00 -8.21 5.14
CA GLY A 40 24.20 -7.40 5.28
C GLY A 40 23.92 -5.90 5.30
N VAL A 41 23.04 -5.43 4.43
CA VAL A 41 22.59 -4.02 4.40
C VAL A 41 21.85 -3.66 5.69
N ILE A 42 20.97 -4.53 6.17
CA ILE A 42 20.25 -4.32 7.44
C ILE A 42 21.24 -4.20 8.60
N VAL A 43 22.18 -5.14 8.71
CA VAL A 43 23.22 -5.11 9.75
C VAL A 43 24.03 -3.82 9.66
N LEU A 44 24.42 -3.40 8.46
CA LEU A 44 25.20 -2.18 8.24
C LEU A 44 24.40 -0.94 8.65
N ILE A 45 23.11 -0.89 8.35
CA ILE A 45 22.22 0.21 8.78
C ILE A 45 22.17 0.27 10.31
N PHE A 46 21.93 -0.87 10.98
CA PHE A 46 21.86 -0.91 12.44
C PHE A 46 23.19 -0.59 13.12
N TRP A 47 24.30 -0.95 12.49
CA TRP A 47 25.63 -0.69 13.08
C TRP A 47 26.14 0.71 12.79
N GLN A 48 25.98 1.22 11.57
CA GLN A 48 26.64 2.44 11.11
C GLN A 48 25.71 3.66 11.07
N VAL A 49 24.45 3.48 10.65
CA VAL A 49 23.55 4.59 10.40
C VAL A 49 22.75 4.97 11.64
N ILE A 50 22.17 4.01 12.33
CA ILE A 50 21.33 4.29 13.51
C ILE A 50 22.12 4.96 14.63
N PRO A 51 23.36 4.55 14.98
CA PRO A 51 24.14 5.25 16.03
C PRO A 51 24.50 6.70 15.69
N GLN A 52 24.45 7.09 14.41
CA GLN A 52 24.68 8.49 14.00
C GLN A 52 23.45 9.38 14.20
N ILE A 53 22.26 8.77 14.28
CA ILE A 53 20.98 9.48 14.45
C ILE A 53 20.62 9.58 15.94
N GLY A 54 21.00 8.57 16.72
CA GLY A 54 20.72 8.53 18.16
C GLY A 54 21.53 7.44 18.86
N SER A 55 21.81 7.64 20.15
CA SER A 55 22.51 6.67 20.99
C SER A 55 21.55 5.56 21.42
N TYR A 56 21.95 4.31 21.30
CA TYR A 56 21.20 3.17 21.84
C TYR A 56 21.04 3.24 23.36
N SER A 57 22.05 3.82 24.06
CA SER A 57 21.99 4.04 25.51
C SER A 57 20.89 5.01 25.89
N ASP A 58 20.78 6.15 25.18
CA ASP A 58 19.76 7.17 25.46
C ASP A 58 18.35 6.65 25.15
N ALA A 59 18.21 5.83 24.09
CA ALA A 59 16.95 5.16 23.80
C ALA A 59 16.56 4.17 24.90
N MET A 60 17.53 3.40 25.43
CA MET A 60 17.29 2.46 26.52
C MET A 60 16.96 3.17 27.83
N GLU A 61 17.66 4.27 28.14
CA GLU A 61 17.39 5.10 29.29
C GLU A 61 15.96 5.72 29.20
N SER A 62 15.60 6.24 28.04
CA SER A 62 14.26 6.74 27.77
C SER A 62 13.19 5.66 27.97
N LEU A 63 13.41 4.45 27.49
CA LEU A 63 12.49 3.32 27.70
C LEU A 63 12.38 2.93 29.16
N GLN A 64 13.49 2.93 29.91
CA GLN A 64 13.50 2.58 31.33
C GLN A 64 12.86 3.69 32.20
N SER A 65 12.91 4.93 31.77
CA SER A 65 12.27 6.05 32.45
C SER A 65 10.76 6.11 32.22
N MET A 66 10.25 5.41 31.20
CA MET A 66 8.81 5.39 30.90
C MET A 66 8.01 4.69 32.00
N SER A 67 6.89 5.31 32.40
CA SER A 67 5.96 4.66 33.33
C SER A 67 5.33 3.41 32.69
N TRP A 68 5.01 2.39 33.49
CA TRP A 68 4.32 1.19 33.00
C TRP A 68 2.98 1.53 32.30
N ILE A 69 2.32 2.62 32.73
CA ILE A 69 1.08 3.11 32.12
C ILE A 69 1.33 3.56 30.67
N ALA A 70 2.45 4.29 30.42
CA ALA A 70 2.84 4.69 29.08
C ALA A 70 3.07 3.48 28.15
N VAL A 71 3.76 2.46 28.65
CA VAL A 71 3.99 1.22 27.91
C VAL A 71 2.66 0.52 27.56
N VAL A 72 1.70 0.47 28.49
CA VAL A 72 0.38 -0.11 28.25
C VAL A 72 -0.39 0.71 27.20
N ILE A 73 -0.36 2.04 27.28
CA ILE A 73 -1.03 2.90 26.29
C ILE A 73 -0.43 2.67 24.89
N ILE A 74 0.89 2.60 24.76
CA ILE A 74 1.55 2.28 23.49
C ILE A 74 1.12 0.90 22.99
N ALA A 75 1.14 -0.11 23.85
CA ALA A 75 0.71 -1.45 23.48
C ALA A 75 -0.75 -1.49 22.99
N VAL A 76 -1.65 -0.79 23.67
CA VAL A 76 -3.06 -0.66 23.24
C VAL A 76 -3.18 0.06 21.90
N THR A 77 -2.45 1.16 21.69
CA THR A 77 -2.49 1.87 20.41
C THR A 77 -1.91 1.02 19.26
N VAL A 78 -0.89 0.21 19.51
CA VAL A 78 -0.38 -0.78 18.53
C VAL A 78 -1.44 -1.84 18.20
N VAL A 79 -2.16 -2.36 19.20
CA VAL A 79 -3.25 -3.31 18.95
C VAL A 79 -4.37 -2.67 18.13
N VAL A 80 -4.72 -1.42 18.43
CA VAL A 80 -5.70 -0.64 17.62
C VAL A 80 -5.21 -0.48 16.19
N TYR A 81 -3.95 -0.10 15.99
CA TYR A 81 -3.36 0.00 14.65
C TYR A 81 -3.45 -1.32 13.88
N LEU A 82 -3.05 -2.42 14.50
CA LEU A 82 -3.13 -3.74 13.87
C LEU A 82 -4.58 -4.11 13.53
N ALA A 83 -5.54 -3.76 14.39
CA ALA A 83 -6.95 -3.97 14.12
C ALA A 83 -7.46 -3.13 12.94
N MET A 84 -7.09 -1.83 12.86
CA MET A 84 -7.46 -0.96 11.74
C MET A 84 -6.87 -1.44 10.41
N TYR A 85 -5.68 -2.04 10.45
CA TYR A 85 -4.96 -2.48 9.26
C TYR A 85 -5.71 -3.54 8.45
N GLY A 86 -6.52 -4.38 9.11
CA GLY A 86 -7.39 -5.36 8.47
C GLY A 86 -8.63 -4.78 7.79
N LEU A 87 -9.05 -3.57 8.15
CA LEU A 87 -10.30 -3.01 7.64
C LEU A 87 -10.22 -2.54 6.19
N ILE A 88 -9.03 -2.20 5.68
CA ILE A 88 -8.87 -1.58 4.37
C ILE A 88 -9.29 -2.52 3.22
N PHE A 89 -8.93 -3.82 3.28
CA PHE A 89 -9.37 -4.80 2.28
C PHE A 89 -10.85 -5.15 2.41
N MET A 90 -11.42 -5.16 3.62
CA MET A 90 -12.87 -5.30 3.82
C MET A 90 -13.64 -4.11 3.21
N ALA A 91 -13.08 -2.90 3.32
CA ALA A 91 -13.66 -1.73 2.71
C ALA A 91 -13.67 -1.84 1.18
N ALA A 92 -12.62 -2.41 0.58
CA ALA A 92 -12.50 -2.62 -0.85
C ALA A 92 -13.31 -3.82 -1.36
N GLU A 93 -13.28 -4.96 -0.64
CA GLU A 93 -13.93 -6.22 -1.03
C GLU A 93 -14.83 -6.75 0.11
N PRO A 94 -16.14 -6.49 0.05
CA PRO A 94 -17.09 -6.83 1.12
C PRO A 94 -17.27 -8.32 1.39
N ARG A 95 -16.87 -9.19 0.45
CA ARG A 95 -16.97 -10.64 0.61
C ARG A 95 -15.92 -11.19 1.57
N LEU A 96 -14.85 -10.39 1.84
CA LEU A 96 -13.81 -10.78 2.78
C LEU A 96 -14.31 -10.62 4.21
N ARG A 97 -14.07 -11.63 5.02
CA ARG A 97 -14.19 -11.53 6.47
C ARG A 97 -12.98 -10.76 7.02
N TYR A 98 -13.13 -10.14 8.19
CA TYR A 98 -12.08 -9.37 8.84
C TYR A 98 -10.74 -10.12 8.91
N TRP A 99 -10.74 -11.37 9.39
CA TRP A 99 -9.50 -12.15 9.49
C TRP A 99 -8.86 -12.49 8.16
N GLN A 100 -9.66 -12.72 7.11
CA GLN A 100 -9.14 -12.93 5.76
C GLN A 100 -8.46 -11.65 5.23
N SER A 101 -9.11 -10.51 5.42
CA SER A 101 -8.55 -9.20 5.08
C SER A 101 -7.23 -8.93 5.82
N GLN A 102 -7.21 -9.22 7.13
CA GLN A 102 -6.03 -9.09 7.97
C GLN A 102 -4.88 -9.99 7.46
N GLN A 103 -5.17 -11.25 7.16
CA GLN A 103 -4.18 -12.20 6.65
C GLN A 103 -3.60 -11.74 5.30
N VAL A 104 -4.44 -11.31 4.35
CA VAL A 104 -3.98 -10.78 3.05
C VAL A 104 -3.03 -9.61 3.25
N LYS A 105 -3.42 -8.65 4.10
CA LYS A 105 -2.64 -7.43 4.32
C LYS A 105 -1.32 -7.72 5.03
N GLN A 106 -1.34 -8.49 6.11
CA GLN A 106 -0.15 -8.80 6.90
C GLN A 106 0.84 -9.69 6.14
N ALA A 107 0.36 -10.75 5.48
CA ALA A 107 1.22 -11.63 4.68
C ALA A 107 1.89 -10.85 3.55
N SER A 108 1.11 -10.04 2.81
CA SER A 108 1.65 -9.20 1.75
C SER A 108 2.69 -8.20 2.28
N PHE A 109 2.39 -7.52 3.39
CA PHE A 109 3.30 -6.54 4.00
C PHE A 109 4.61 -7.20 4.43
N THR A 110 4.53 -8.34 5.13
CA THR A 110 5.70 -9.08 5.60
C THR A 110 6.59 -9.51 4.44
N ILE A 111 5.99 -10.06 3.38
CA ILE A 111 6.73 -10.51 2.20
C ILE A 111 7.30 -9.31 1.43
N SER A 112 6.52 -8.24 1.25
CA SER A 112 6.96 -7.04 0.54
C SER A 112 8.19 -6.40 1.18
N ASN A 113 8.32 -6.48 2.51
CA ASN A 113 9.43 -5.87 3.24
C ASN A 113 10.54 -6.87 3.60
N GLY A 114 10.24 -8.17 3.65
CA GLY A 114 11.18 -9.20 4.08
C GLY A 114 11.98 -9.88 2.96
N VAL A 115 11.60 -9.68 1.69
CA VAL A 115 12.21 -10.39 0.56
C VAL A 115 12.71 -9.41 -0.49
N PRO A 116 13.91 -9.63 -1.09
CA PRO A 116 14.34 -8.83 -2.25
C PRO A 116 13.31 -8.89 -3.39
N ALA A 117 13.04 -7.75 -4.00
CA ALA A 117 11.93 -7.57 -4.96
C ALA A 117 10.53 -7.86 -4.36
N GLY A 118 10.40 -7.77 -3.04
CA GLY A 118 9.23 -8.17 -2.26
C GLY A 118 7.93 -7.48 -2.67
N GLY A 119 7.98 -6.28 -3.24
CA GLY A 119 6.78 -5.60 -3.74
C GLY A 119 6.02 -6.41 -4.79
N ALA A 120 6.72 -6.98 -5.77
CA ALA A 120 6.09 -7.85 -6.78
C ALA A 120 5.63 -9.19 -6.19
N VAL A 121 6.44 -9.78 -5.29
CA VAL A 121 6.09 -11.04 -4.62
C VAL A 121 4.90 -10.84 -3.68
N GLY A 122 4.88 -9.75 -2.91
CA GLY A 122 3.76 -9.40 -2.04
C GLY A 122 2.46 -9.18 -2.81
N LEU A 123 2.54 -8.55 -3.99
CA LEU A 123 1.39 -8.41 -4.88
C LEU A 123 0.88 -9.77 -5.37
N ALA A 124 1.79 -10.66 -5.79
CA ALA A 124 1.42 -12.02 -6.20
C ALA A 124 0.76 -12.80 -5.06
N VAL A 125 1.26 -12.65 -3.84
CA VAL A 125 0.65 -13.24 -2.63
C VAL A 125 -0.75 -12.70 -2.37
N GLN A 126 -0.99 -11.39 -2.55
CA GLN A 126 -2.34 -10.81 -2.44
C GLN A 126 -3.31 -11.49 -3.41
N PHE A 127 -2.93 -11.60 -4.69
CA PHE A 127 -3.77 -12.27 -5.68
C PHE A 127 -4.01 -13.74 -5.34
N GLY A 128 -2.97 -14.48 -4.97
CA GLY A 128 -3.07 -15.89 -4.59
C GLY A 128 -4.00 -16.12 -3.39
N MET A 129 -3.88 -15.29 -2.36
CA MET A 129 -4.75 -15.37 -1.17
C MET A 129 -6.19 -15.00 -1.49
N LEU A 130 -6.43 -13.93 -2.26
CA LEU A 130 -7.78 -13.55 -2.66
C LEU A 130 -8.44 -14.64 -3.51
N ALA A 131 -7.69 -15.27 -4.43
CA ALA A 131 -8.16 -16.41 -5.21
C ALA A 131 -8.52 -17.61 -4.32
N SER A 132 -7.72 -17.90 -3.27
CA SER A 132 -8.02 -18.97 -2.31
C SER A 132 -9.32 -18.72 -1.52
N TYR A 133 -9.69 -17.45 -1.33
CA TYR A 133 -10.96 -17.02 -0.74
C TYR A 133 -12.11 -16.93 -1.77
N LYS A 134 -11.89 -17.46 -2.99
CA LYS A 134 -12.87 -17.47 -4.09
C LYS A 134 -13.30 -16.07 -4.55
N ILE A 135 -12.43 -15.09 -4.40
CA ILE A 135 -12.65 -13.74 -4.94
C ILE A 135 -12.26 -13.76 -6.43
N PRO A 136 -13.17 -13.37 -7.35
CA PRO A 136 -12.86 -13.29 -8.77
C PRO A 136 -11.67 -12.38 -9.06
N ALA A 137 -10.85 -12.70 -10.05
CA ALA A 137 -9.65 -11.94 -10.40
C ALA A 137 -9.94 -10.46 -10.69
N THR A 138 -11.07 -10.15 -11.32
CA THR A 138 -11.51 -8.78 -11.58
C THR A 138 -11.77 -7.99 -10.29
N SER A 139 -12.49 -8.59 -9.32
CA SER A 139 -12.72 -7.97 -8.01
C SER A 139 -11.44 -7.85 -7.21
N ALA A 140 -10.56 -8.86 -7.26
CA ALA A 140 -9.25 -8.82 -6.60
C ALA A 140 -8.40 -7.66 -7.15
N THR A 141 -8.32 -7.51 -8.48
CA THR A 141 -7.61 -6.40 -9.12
C THR A 141 -8.17 -5.06 -8.68
N ALA A 142 -9.49 -4.89 -8.70
CA ALA A 142 -10.14 -3.67 -8.26
C ALA A 142 -9.85 -3.34 -6.80
N ALA A 143 -9.96 -4.34 -5.90
CA ALA A 143 -9.69 -4.15 -4.47
C ALA A 143 -8.22 -3.79 -4.20
N ILE A 144 -7.26 -4.52 -4.78
CA ILE A 144 -5.82 -4.26 -4.62
C ILE A 144 -5.48 -2.86 -5.12
N THR A 145 -6.01 -2.50 -6.30
CA THR A 145 -5.75 -1.17 -6.88
C THR A 145 -6.36 -0.05 -6.05
N ALA A 146 -7.59 -0.22 -5.55
CA ALA A 146 -8.22 0.76 -4.67
C ALA A 146 -7.43 0.94 -3.37
N VAL A 147 -7.03 -0.14 -2.71
CA VAL A 147 -6.22 -0.09 -1.48
C VAL A 147 -4.88 0.60 -1.73
N SER A 148 -4.19 0.25 -2.83
CA SER A 148 -2.91 0.87 -3.19
C SER A 148 -3.06 2.36 -3.46
N LEU A 149 -4.11 2.75 -4.16
CA LEU A 149 -4.38 4.16 -4.49
C LEU A 149 -4.67 4.99 -3.23
N TRP A 150 -5.52 4.48 -2.31
CA TRP A 150 -5.80 5.16 -1.03
C TRP A 150 -4.55 5.28 -0.16
N SER A 151 -3.73 4.22 -0.10
CA SER A 151 -2.45 4.27 0.61
C SER A 151 -1.49 5.30 -0.01
N THR A 152 -1.46 5.43 -1.34
CA THR A 152 -0.64 6.44 -2.03
C THR A 152 -1.14 7.86 -1.73
N PHE A 153 -2.46 8.10 -1.78
CA PHE A 153 -3.02 9.41 -1.41
C PHE A 153 -2.73 9.77 0.05
N ALA A 154 -2.81 8.81 0.96
CA ALA A 154 -2.42 9.02 2.34
C ALA A 154 -0.93 9.37 2.46
N SER A 155 -0.05 8.57 1.85
CA SER A 155 1.41 8.79 1.89
C SER A 155 1.84 10.14 1.31
N LEU A 156 1.09 10.69 0.35
CA LEU A 156 1.33 12.03 -0.19
C LEU A 156 0.66 13.12 0.65
N GLY A 157 -0.55 12.86 1.16
CA GLY A 157 -1.36 13.86 1.85
C GLY A 157 -0.88 14.15 3.27
N PHE A 158 -0.52 13.14 4.03
CA PHE A 158 -0.16 13.32 5.44
C PHE A 158 1.08 14.19 5.66
N PRO A 159 2.21 14.04 4.93
CA PRO A 159 3.33 14.97 5.05
C PRO A 159 2.96 16.42 4.75
N ILE A 160 2.07 16.64 3.76
CA ILE A 160 1.60 17.98 3.43
C ILE A 160 0.79 18.57 4.58
N LEU A 161 -0.12 17.78 5.15
CA LEU A 161 -0.90 18.19 6.33
C LEU A 161 0.00 18.40 7.55
N GLY A 162 1.07 17.62 7.70
CA GLY A 162 2.10 17.80 8.73
C GLY A 162 2.80 19.16 8.63
N VAL A 163 3.29 19.52 7.44
CA VAL A 163 3.92 20.84 7.23
C VAL A 163 2.93 21.97 7.47
N LEU A 164 1.68 21.82 7.06
CA LEU A 164 0.63 22.80 7.35
C LEU A 164 0.37 22.95 8.86
N ALA A 165 0.34 21.82 9.59
CA ALA A 165 0.20 21.82 11.03
C ALA A 165 1.36 22.55 11.72
N LEU A 166 2.61 22.31 11.31
CA LEU A 166 3.79 23.03 11.79
C LEU A 166 3.73 24.53 11.51
N THR A 167 3.21 24.90 10.32
CA THR A 167 3.01 26.33 9.97
C THR A 167 2.02 27.00 10.91
N VAL A 168 0.92 26.31 11.27
CA VAL A 168 -0.09 26.85 12.20
C VAL A 168 0.48 27.09 13.60
N VAL A 169 1.37 26.22 14.08
CA VAL A 169 1.99 26.37 15.41
C VAL A 169 3.26 27.23 15.38
N GLY A 170 3.63 27.81 14.23
CA GLY A 170 4.82 28.67 14.10
C GLY A 170 6.14 27.91 14.15
N ALA A 171 6.14 26.59 13.93
CA ALA A 171 7.32 25.72 14.00
C ALA A 171 7.86 25.30 12.62
N ALA A 172 7.40 25.93 11.53
CA ALA A 172 7.76 25.59 10.15
C ALA A 172 8.84 26.49 9.56
N ASP A 173 9.81 26.95 10.36
CA ASP A 173 10.87 27.87 9.92
C ASP A 173 11.61 27.32 8.69
N GLY A 174 11.63 28.10 7.60
CA GLY A 174 12.28 27.75 6.34
C GLY A 174 11.52 26.78 5.43
N VAL A 175 10.54 26.01 5.94
CA VAL A 175 9.78 25.01 5.13
C VAL A 175 8.29 25.33 4.97
N ALA A 176 7.81 26.45 5.54
CA ALA A 176 6.39 26.84 5.53
C ALA A 176 5.79 26.92 4.10
N TRP A 177 6.58 27.31 3.09
CA TRP A 177 6.16 27.36 1.69
C TRP A 177 5.86 25.99 1.08
N MET A 178 6.44 24.92 1.62
CA MET A 178 6.24 23.54 1.11
C MET A 178 4.80 23.07 1.37
N GLY A 179 4.16 23.51 2.45
CA GLY A 179 2.78 23.15 2.76
C GLY A 179 1.78 23.58 1.68
N PRO A 180 1.68 24.89 1.35
CA PRO A 180 0.79 25.37 0.28
C PRO A 180 1.11 24.78 -1.10
N VAL A 181 2.39 24.64 -1.46
CA VAL A 181 2.82 24.04 -2.73
C VAL A 181 2.42 22.57 -2.78
N GLY A 182 2.71 21.80 -1.74
CA GLY A 182 2.32 20.40 -1.64
C GLY A 182 0.80 20.22 -1.70
N LEU A 183 0.05 21.08 -0.99
CA LEU A 183 -1.42 21.08 -1.05
C LEU A 183 -1.94 21.35 -2.47
N GLY A 184 -1.35 22.30 -3.18
CA GLY A 184 -1.68 22.57 -4.58
C GLY A 184 -1.45 21.36 -5.48
N ILE A 185 -0.31 20.68 -5.31
CA ILE A 185 0.01 19.44 -6.04
C ILE A 185 -1.01 18.33 -5.69
N LEU A 186 -1.30 18.14 -4.41
CA LEU A 186 -2.27 17.13 -3.96
C LEU A 186 -3.66 17.39 -4.54
N ILE A 187 -4.13 18.64 -4.50
CA ILE A 187 -5.42 19.03 -5.09
C ILE A 187 -5.41 18.78 -6.59
N LEU A 188 -4.33 19.10 -7.29
CA LEU A 188 -4.20 18.84 -8.71
C LEU A 188 -4.27 17.34 -9.02
N VAL A 189 -3.54 16.51 -8.29
CA VAL A 189 -3.55 15.04 -8.45
C VAL A 189 -4.95 14.47 -8.19
N LEU A 190 -5.62 14.92 -7.13
CA LEU A 190 -6.99 14.51 -6.82
C LEU A 190 -7.97 15.00 -7.88
N ALA A 191 -7.83 16.22 -8.37
CA ALA A 191 -8.69 16.77 -9.43
C ALA A 191 -8.53 15.98 -10.74
N VAL A 192 -7.31 15.64 -11.13
CA VAL A 192 -7.03 14.77 -12.29
C VAL A 192 -7.65 13.40 -12.09
N PHE A 193 -7.45 12.78 -10.92
CA PHE A 193 -8.03 11.49 -10.59
C PHE A 193 -9.57 11.52 -10.67
N VAL A 194 -10.21 12.48 -10.01
CA VAL A 194 -11.67 12.63 -10.03
C VAL A 194 -12.18 12.90 -11.46
N SER A 195 -11.44 13.66 -12.24
CA SER A 195 -11.78 13.95 -13.64
C SER A 195 -11.74 12.70 -14.52
N ILE A 196 -10.71 11.86 -14.35
CA ILE A 196 -10.60 10.55 -15.02
C ILE A 196 -11.80 9.66 -14.63
N MET A 197 -12.14 9.64 -13.35
CA MET A 197 -13.28 8.83 -12.87
C MET A 197 -14.61 9.32 -13.40
N ARG A 198 -14.82 10.64 -13.50
CA ARG A 198 -16.09 11.23 -13.94
C ARG A 198 -16.30 11.21 -15.46
N SER A 199 -15.23 11.30 -16.25
CA SER A 199 -15.33 11.46 -17.70
C SER A 199 -14.51 10.41 -18.46
N GLN A 200 -15.20 9.61 -19.28
CA GLN A 200 -14.54 8.65 -20.18
C GLN A 200 -13.65 9.36 -21.21
N GLY A 201 -14.14 10.48 -21.77
CA GLY A 201 -13.37 11.24 -22.74
C GLY A 201 -12.06 11.84 -22.19
N ILE A 202 -12.04 12.20 -20.90
CA ILE A 202 -10.81 12.64 -20.22
C ILE A 202 -9.85 11.46 -20.03
N ALA A 203 -10.35 10.28 -19.64
CA ALA A 203 -9.53 9.08 -19.52
C ALA A 203 -8.89 8.69 -20.87
N GLU A 204 -9.66 8.72 -21.95
CA GLU A 204 -9.16 8.46 -23.31
C GLU A 204 -8.12 9.47 -23.78
N ARG A 205 -8.34 10.77 -23.54
CA ARG A 205 -7.38 11.84 -23.85
C ARG A 205 -6.08 11.71 -23.07
N LEU A 206 -6.17 11.45 -21.77
CA LEU A 206 -4.98 11.21 -20.94
C LEU A 206 -4.23 9.94 -21.36
N GLY A 207 -4.95 8.89 -21.73
CA GLY A 207 -4.37 7.68 -22.32
C GLY A 207 -3.65 7.96 -23.63
N SER A 208 -4.25 8.74 -24.52
CA SER A 208 -3.62 9.13 -25.79
C SER A 208 -2.42 10.04 -25.60
N TRP A 209 -2.46 10.97 -24.65
CA TRP A 209 -1.29 11.79 -24.28
C TRP A 209 -0.18 10.95 -23.66
N GLY A 210 -0.53 9.96 -22.81
CA GLY A 210 0.42 8.99 -22.27
C GLY A 210 1.11 8.19 -23.37
N ASN A 211 0.35 7.68 -24.33
CA ASN A 211 0.89 6.99 -25.51
C ASN A 211 1.78 7.91 -26.35
N ALA A 212 1.37 9.16 -26.59
CA ALA A 212 2.16 10.15 -27.33
C ALA A 212 3.49 10.48 -26.61
N ALA A 213 3.46 10.65 -25.30
CA ALA A 213 4.66 10.92 -24.49
C ALA A 213 5.63 9.72 -24.44
N LEU A 214 5.11 8.48 -24.49
CA LEU A 214 5.93 7.27 -24.53
C LEU A 214 6.49 6.97 -25.93
N THR A 215 5.90 7.51 -26.99
CA THR A 215 6.35 7.27 -28.38
C THR A 215 7.86 7.53 -28.58
N PRO A 216 8.46 8.65 -28.13
CA PRO A 216 9.90 8.87 -28.29
C PRO A 216 10.74 7.87 -27.49
N LEU A 217 10.29 7.45 -26.29
CA LEU A 217 10.94 6.42 -25.49
C LEU A 217 10.81 5.04 -26.12
N ALA A 218 9.64 4.73 -26.67
CA ALA A 218 9.36 3.47 -27.36
C ALA A 218 10.22 3.29 -28.62
N ARG A 219 10.59 4.40 -29.28
CA ARG A 219 11.54 4.37 -30.42
C ARG A 219 12.94 3.95 -29.99
N ARG A 220 13.34 4.26 -28.75
CA ARG A 220 14.67 3.95 -28.20
C ARG A 220 14.74 2.57 -27.55
N PHE A 221 13.62 2.08 -27.01
CA PHE A 221 13.54 0.80 -26.30
C PHE A 221 12.52 -0.12 -26.98
N ARG A 222 13.01 -1.17 -27.65
CA ARG A 222 12.19 -2.11 -28.43
C ARG A 222 11.08 -2.80 -27.62
N ARG A 223 11.28 -2.93 -26.30
CA ARG A 223 10.28 -3.52 -25.36
C ARG A 223 9.09 -2.60 -25.05
N LEU A 224 9.18 -1.32 -25.36
CA LEU A 224 8.12 -0.33 -25.12
C LEU A 224 7.25 -0.07 -26.35
N LYS A 225 7.57 -0.70 -27.51
CA LYS A 225 6.90 -0.45 -28.78
C LYS A 225 5.43 -0.87 -28.80
N ASP A 226 5.08 -1.88 -28.00
CA ASP A 226 3.73 -2.43 -27.93
C ASP A 226 3.01 -2.03 -26.63
N LEU A 227 3.52 -1.04 -25.90
CA LEU A 227 2.96 -0.57 -24.65
C LEU A 227 1.80 0.38 -24.94
N ASP A 228 0.58 -0.16 -24.88
CA ASP A 228 -0.64 0.65 -24.92
C ASP A 228 -1.00 1.09 -23.48
N VAL A 229 -1.04 2.38 -23.24
CA VAL A 229 -1.39 2.96 -21.92
C VAL A 229 -2.86 3.37 -21.89
N ALA A 230 -3.47 3.60 -23.05
CA ALA A 230 -4.86 4.05 -23.12
C ALA A 230 -5.84 2.96 -22.66
N THR A 231 -5.70 1.74 -23.16
CA THR A 231 -6.57 0.61 -22.82
C THR A 231 -6.56 0.29 -21.33
N PRO A 232 -5.40 0.18 -20.64
CA PRO A 232 -5.35 0.00 -19.19
C PRO A 232 -6.04 1.13 -18.41
N ILE A 233 -5.92 2.39 -18.82
CA ILE A 233 -6.56 3.53 -18.14
C ILE A 233 -8.09 3.44 -18.24
N VAL A 234 -8.62 3.14 -19.41
CA VAL A 234 -10.07 3.00 -19.62
C VAL A 234 -10.62 1.79 -18.86
N LYS A 235 -9.90 0.66 -18.89
CA LYS A 235 -10.27 -0.53 -18.15
C LYS A 235 -10.23 -0.29 -16.63
N PHE A 236 -9.16 0.35 -16.15
CA PHE A 236 -9.01 0.76 -14.75
C PHE A 236 -10.18 1.64 -14.31
N ARG A 237 -10.53 2.67 -15.10
CA ARG A 237 -11.68 3.52 -14.81
C ARG A 237 -12.96 2.72 -14.62
N ARG A 238 -13.25 1.77 -15.52
CA ARG A 238 -14.47 0.96 -15.46
C ARG A 238 -14.54 0.09 -14.21
N GLU A 239 -13.42 -0.57 -13.87
CA GLU A 239 -13.32 -1.41 -12.68
C GLU A 239 -13.41 -0.59 -11.38
N MET A 240 -12.84 0.63 -11.37
CA MET A 240 -12.84 1.52 -10.22
C MET A 240 -14.15 2.26 -10.02
N TYR A 241 -14.87 2.60 -11.09
CA TYR A 241 -16.08 3.41 -11.00
C TYR A 241 -17.15 2.76 -10.11
N ASP A 242 -17.40 1.48 -10.31
CA ASP A 242 -18.41 0.73 -9.55
C ASP A 242 -17.99 0.55 -8.07
N LEU A 243 -16.72 0.33 -7.84
CA LEU A 243 -16.17 0.15 -6.49
C LEU A 243 -16.17 1.48 -5.73
N LEU A 244 -15.67 2.54 -6.35
CA LEU A 244 -15.52 3.83 -5.71
C LEU A 244 -16.88 4.52 -5.49
N GLY A 245 -17.82 4.40 -6.40
CA GLY A 245 -19.15 5.01 -6.26
C GLY A 245 -19.88 4.61 -4.98
N ARG A 246 -19.61 3.42 -4.46
CA ARG A 246 -20.25 2.88 -3.25
C ARG A 246 -19.36 2.78 -2.03
N ARG A 247 -18.03 2.76 -2.21
CA ARG A 247 -17.08 2.32 -1.18
C ARG A 247 -16.01 3.34 -0.81
N TRP A 248 -15.91 4.46 -1.50
CA TRP A 248 -14.88 5.47 -1.24
C TRP A 248 -14.87 5.96 0.23
N VAL A 249 -16.07 6.11 0.82
CA VAL A 249 -16.18 6.53 2.23
C VAL A 249 -15.54 5.50 3.15
N TRP A 250 -15.85 4.21 2.96
CA TRP A 250 -15.30 3.12 3.78
C TRP A 250 -13.80 2.98 3.60
N LEU A 251 -13.29 3.13 2.37
CA LEU A 251 -11.85 3.15 2.08
C LEU A 251 -11.17 4.32 2.78
N THR A 252 -11.78 5.51 2.72
CA THR A 252 -11.25 6.72 3.37
C THR A 252 -11.25 6.55 4.89
N LEU A 253 -12.34 6.08 5.48
CA LEU A 253 -12.41 5.86 6.92
C LEU A 253 -11.41 4.79 7.40
N ALA A 254 -11.28 3.69 6.66
CA ALA A 254 -10.30 2.66 6.97
C ALA A 254 -8.86 3.19 6.87
N GLN A 255 -8.55 3.96 5.83
CA GLN A 255 -7.23 4.56 5.66
C GLN A 255 -6.92 5.61 6.73
N LEU A 256 -7.88 6.47 7.07
CA LEU A 256 -7.75 7.44 8.17
C LEU A 256 -7.59 6.73 9.51
N GLY A 257 -8.31 5.63 9.73
CA GLY A 257 -8.15 4.79 10.92
C GLY A 257 -6.74 4.21 11.05
N ILE A 258 -6.16 3.72 9.93
CA ILE A 258 -4.78 3.22 9.90
C ILE A 258 -3.79 4.34 10.23
N THR A 259 -3.85 5.45 9.49
CA THR A 259 -2.88 6.53 9.66
C THR A 259 -3.08 7.27 10.98
N GLY A 260 -4.33 7.46 11.42
CA GLY A 260 -4.63 8.03 12.73
C GLY A 260 -4.11 7.17 13.88
N SER A 261 -4.21 5.84 13.77
CA SER A 261 -3.64 4.94 14.80
C SER A 261 -2.11 4.93 14.77
N GLN A 262 -1.47 5.07 13.62
CA GLN A 262 0.00 5.27 13.54
C GLN A 262 0.41 6.57 14.25
N PHE A 263 -0.30 7.66 14.00
CA PHE A 263 -0.08 8.91 14.71
C PHE A 263 -0.26 8.76 16.23
N LEU A 264 -1.31 8.04 16.65
CA LEU A 264 -1.54 7.78 18.09
C LEU A 264 -0.39 7.00 18.73
N ILE A 265 0.24 6.04 18.02
CA ILE A 265 1.43 5.33 18.51
C ILE A 265 2.58 6.32 18.73
N LEU A 266 2.87 7.17 17.73
CA LEU A 266 3.92 8.19 17.84
C LEU A 266 3.63 9.14 19.01
N PHE A 267 2.42 9.67 19.08
CA PHE A 267 2.00 10.61 20.12
C PHE A 267 2.08 9.99 21.52
N ALA A 268 1.62 8.74 21.67
CA ALA A 268 1.72 8.00 22.93
C ALA A 268 3.18 7.75 23.33
N ALA A 269 4.06 7.46 22.36
CA ALA A 269 5.49 7.28 22.62
C ALA A 269 6.14 8.60 23.08
N LEU A 270 5.89 9.72 22.38
CA LEU A 270 6.39 11.03 22.77
C LEU A 270 5.93 11.41 24.17
N ARG A 271 4.63 11.31 24.45
CA ARG A 271 4.07 11.61 25.77
C ARG A 271 4.59 10.66 26.87
N GLY A 272 4.84 9.40 26.50
CA GLY A 272 5.42 8.42 27.41
C GLY A 272 6.83 8.77 27.87
N VAL A 273 7.65 9.32 26.97
CA VAL A 273 9.02 9.80 27.28
C VAL A 273 9.00 11.12 28.05
N GLU A 274 8.15 12.08 27.65
CA GLU A 274 8.05 13.39 28.30
C GLU A 274 7.43 13.35 29.71
N GLY A 275 6.63 12.30 30.00
CA GLY A 275 5.81 12.20 31.19
C GLY A 275 4.44 12.85 31.02
N TRP A 276 3.39 12.15 31.50
CA TRP A 276 1.99 12.60 31.35
C TRP A 276 1.63 13.80 32.22
N ASP A 277 2.38 14.04 33.30
CA ASP A 277 2.14 15.09 34.26
C ASP A 277 2.82 16.44 33.87
N GLN A 278 3.67 16.43 32.84
CA GLN A 278 4.35 17.61 32.35
C GLN A 278 3.59 18.26 31.18
N PRO A 279 3.70 19.60 30.99
CA PRO A 279 3.27 20.24 29.75
C PRO A 279 4.12 19.66 28.60
N GLY A 280 3.57 18.69 27.90
CA GLY A 280 4.29 17.97 26.87
C GLY A 280 4.03 18.52 25.46
N THR A 281 4.57 17.81 24.47
CA THR A 281 4.46 18.17 23.07
C THR A 281 3.01 18.45 22.64
N ASN A 282 2.80 19.59 22.02
CA ASN A 282 1.52 19.96 21.45
C ASN A 282 1.11 18.91 20.38
N PRO A 283 -0.12 18.35 20.44
CA PRO A 283 -0.59 17.35 19.46
C PRO A 283 -0.45 17.80 18.01
N ILE A 284 -0.61 19.11 17.73
CA ILE A 284 -0.47 19.66 16.37
C ILE A 284 1.00 19.64 15.95
N ALA A 285 1.93 19.99 16.84
CA ALA A 285 3.37 19.91 16.58
C ALA A 285 3.81 18.44 16.41
N ALA A 286 3.31 17.53 17.24
CA ALA A 286 3.53 16.09 17.08
C ALA A 286 3.02 15.56 15.74
N PHE A 287 1.85 16.04 15.28
CA PHE A 287 1.32 15.67 13.97
C PHE A 287 2.18 16.23 12.83
N GLY A 288 2.77 17.39 13.01
CA GLY A 288 3.70 17.96 12.03
C GLY A 288 5.02 17.19 11.92
N ALA A 289 5.42 16.50 12.98
CA ALA A 289 6.60 15.65 13.01
C ALA A 289 6.33 14.20 12.54
N PHE A 290 5.04 13.81 12.41
CA PHE A 290 4.58 12.50 11.93
C PHE A 290 4.70 12.37 10.41
#